data_b0ee2c97a5e2eeac5cee68ca39a11022
#
_entry.id   b0ee2c97a5e2eeac5cee68ca39a11022
#
_cell.length_a   1.000
_cell.length_b   1.000
_cell.length_c   1.000
_cell.angle_alpha   90.00
_cell.angle_beta   90.00
_cell.angle_gamma   90.00
#
_symmetry.space_group_name_H-M   'P 1'
#
loop_
_entity.id
_entity.type
_entity.pdbx_description
1 polymer ?
#
loop_
_entity_poly.entity_id
_entity_poly.type
_entity_poly.pdbx_seq_one_letter_code
_entity_poly.pdbx_strand_id
1 'polypeptide(L)'
;VLLILAEATYEKDGAISDDILNKTINVIRSRKGVEMPPLTNAFVKGNGLDMRTEIRRERTIELAFEGFRRDDLRRWKTAETELIGAIKGIKLKGSEYENLDVLNEGNPGLTDENGFLIVEPAENRNFVTPKHYYYSLPLDELYLNPNLAPNNPGW
;
A
#
# COMPACT_ATOMS: atom_id res chain seq x y z
N VAL A 1 15.27 8.72 0.96
CA VAL A 1 15.96 9.07 -0.30
C VAL A 1 16.23 7.83 -1.14
N LEU A 2 16.82 6.73 -0.60
CA LEU A 2 17.21 5.53 -1.35
C LEU A 2 16.01 4.87 -2.07
N LEU A 3 14.87 4.72 -1.39
CA LEU A 3 13.65 4.15 -1.97
C LEU A 3 13.06 5.02 -3.09
N ILE A 4 13.17 6.34 -2.96
CA ILE A 4 12.75 7.27 -4.00
C ILE A 4 13.63 7.12 -5.25
N LEU A 5 14.95 6.99 -5.06
CA LEU A 5 15.89 6.79 -6.17
C LEU A 5 15.62 5.48 -6.90
N ALA A 6 15.40 4.38 -6.17
CA ALA A 6 15.08 3.09 -6.78
C ALA A 6 13.78 3.15 -7.61
N GLU A 7 12.72 3.70 -7.03
CA GLU A 7 11.43 3.84 -7.70
C GLU A 7 11.53 4.76 -8.92
N ALA A 8 12.13 5.95 -8.78
CA ALA A 8 12.26 6.90 -9.88
C ALA A 8 13.09 6.35 -11.04
N THR A 9 14.16 5.60 -10.75
CA THR A 9 14.96 4.93 -11.78
C THR A 9 14.13 3.91 -12.54
N TYR A 10 13.41 3.05 -11.80
CA TYR A 10 12.57 2.03 -12.42
C TYR A 10 11.44 2.64 -13.27
N GLU A 11 10.73 3.63 -12.74
CA GLU A 11 9.59 4.24 -13.45
C GLU A 11 10.05 5.03 -14.69
N LYS A 12 11.25 5.60 -14.67
CA LYS A 12 11.83 6.31 -15.82
C LYS A 12 12.25 5.35 -16.95
N ASP A 13 12.94 4.26 -16.61
CA ASP A 13 13.64 3.42 -17.58
C ASP A 13 12.89 2.11 -17.88
N GLY A 14 11.83 1.78 -17.13
CA GLY A 14 11.11 0.50 -17.18
C GLY A 14 11.91 -0.69 -16.65
N ALA A 15 13.10 -0.44 -16.12
CA ALA A 15 14.03 -1.43 -15.58
C ALA A 15 14.95 -0.81 -14.53
N ILE A 16 15.58 -1.65 -13.72
CA ILE A 16 16.58 -1.23 -12.74
C ILE A 16 17.73 -2.26 -12.72
N SER A 17 18.97 -1.78 -12.72
CA SER A 17 20.12 -2.67 -12.65
C SER A 17 20.39 -3.14 -11.21
N ASP A 18 21.02 -4.30 -11.07
CA ASP A 18 21.45 -4.80 -9.75
C ASP A 18 22.43 -3.85 -9.06
N ASP A 19 23.24 -3.09 -9.81
CA ASP A 19 24.11 -2.05 -9.27
C ASP A 19 23.34 -0.93 -8.57
N ILE A 20 22.20 -0.50 -9.15
CA ILE A 20 21.34 0.51 -8.53
C ILE A 20 20.60 -0.10 -7.33
N LEU A 21 20.10 -1.33 -7.44
CA LEU A 21 19.49 -2.05 -6.32
C LEU A 21 20.46 -2.16 -5.14
N ASN A 22 21.74 -2.47 -5.40
CA ASN A 22 22.78 -2.57 -4.37
C ASN A 22 23.11 -1.22 -3.70
N LYS A 23 22.94 -0.11 -4.41
CA LYS A 23 23.14 1.25 -3.88
C LYS A 23 21.87 1.83 -3.20
N THR A 24 20.76 1.16 -3.31
CA THR A 24 19.45 1.64 -2.83
C THR A 24 18.78 0.63 -1.88
N ILE A 25 17.93 -0.22 -2.38
CA ILE A 25 17.12 -1.17 -1.60
C ILE A 25 18.01 -2.12 -0.79
N ASN A 26 19.08 -2.65 -1.38
CA ASN A 26 19.94 -3.62 -0.72
C ASN A 26 20.77 -3.03 0.43
N VAL A 27 21.03 -1.72 0.41
CA VAL A 27 21.59 -1.01 1.58
C VAL A 27 20.64 -1.07 2.77
N ILE A 28 19.33 -0.92 2.51
CA ILE A 28 18.30 -0.98 3.55
C ILE A 28 18.16 -2.42 4.07
N ARG A 29 18.09 -3.39 3.16
CA ARG A 29 17.96 -4.82 3.49
C ARG A 29 19.14 -5.38 4.29
N SER A 30 20.35 -4.90 4.02
CA SER A 30 21.58 -5.38 4.67
C SER A 30 21.87 -4.74 6.04
N ARG A 31 21.07 -3.78 6.49
CA ARG A 31 21.29 -3.11 7.77
C ARG A 31 21.13 -4.09 8.94
N LYS A 32 21.90 -3.84 9.98
CA LYS A 32 21.87 -4.65 11.21
C LYS A 32 20.46 -4.76 11.79
N GLY A 33 20.04 -5.97 12.10
CA GLY A 33 18.71 -6.26 12.65
C GLY A 33 17.63 -6.48 11.59
N VAL A 34 17.94 -6.27 10.29
CA VAL A 34 17.08 -6.61 9.15
C VAL A 34 17.65 -7.81 8.41
N GLU A 35 18.89 -7.71 7.93
CA GLU A 35 19.70 -8.79 7.33
C GLU A 35 18.93 -9.65 6.31
N MET A 36 18.10 -9.00 5.49
CA MET A 36 17.33 -9.67 4.45
C MET A 36 18.20 -9.99 3.23
N PRO A 37 17.90 -11.09 2.50
CA PRO A 37 18.52 -11.37 1.22
C PRO A 37 18.39 -10.21 0.23
N PRO A 38 19.43 -9.96 -0.60
CA PRO A 38 19.38 -8.86 -1.55
C PRO A 38 18.27 -9.06 -2.59
N LEU A 39 17.60 -7.96 -2.96
CA LEU A 39 16.72 -7.91 -4.11
C LEU A 39 17.58 -7.83 -5.38
N THR A 40 17.39 -8.77 -6.30
CA THR A 40 18.11 -8.82 -7.59
C THR A 40 17.14 -9.14 -8.72
N ASN A 41 17.52 -8.80 -9.95
CA ASN A 41 16.74 -9.17 -11.13
C ASN A 41 16.60 -10.70 -11.27
N ALA A 42 17.65 -11.44 -10.93
CA ALA A 42 17.63 -12.91 -10.93
C ALA A 42 16.63 -13.46 -9.91
N PHE A 43 16.59 -12.91 -8.70
CA PHE A 43 15.63 -13.29 -7.66
C PHE A 43 14.18 -13.04 -8.10
N VAL A 44 13.90 -11.85 -8.61
CA VAL A 44 12.55 -11.46 -9.07
C VAL A 44 12.09 -12.39 -10.21
N LYS A 45 12.93 -12.60 -11.22
CA LYS A 45 12.62 -13.50 -12.35
C LYS A 45 12.45 -14.96 -11.92
N GLY A 46 13.34 -15.45 -11.07
CA GLY A 46 13.32 -16.85 -10.60
C GLY A 46 12.09 -17.20 -9.77
N ASN A 47 11.49 -16.23 -9.11
CA ASN A 47 10.28 -16.39 -8.29
C ASN A 47 8.99 -15.93 -8.99
N GLY A 48 9.03 -15.55 -10.27
CA GLY A 48 7.86 -15.07 -11.01
C GLY A 48 7.26 -13.77 -10.45
N LEU A 49 8.09 -12.93 -9.81
CA LEU A 49 7.68 -11.66 -9.22
C LEU A 49 7.79 -10.51 -10.23
N ASP A 50 7.18 -9.38 -9.91
CA ASP A 50 7.28 -8.15 -10.66
C ASP A 50 8.16 -7.13 -9.92
N MET A 51 9.19 -6.59 -10.59
CA MET A 51 10.16 -5.69 -9.96
C MET A 51 9.51 -4.39 -9.46
N ARG A 52 8.54 -3.82 -10.19
CA ARG A 52 7.80 -2.63 -9.74
C ARG A 52 7.09 -2.90 -8.42
N THR A 53 6.42 -4.05 -8.34
CA THR A 53 5.72 -4.48 -7.14
C THR A 53 6.68 -4.69 -5.98
N GLU A 54 7.86 -5.26 -6.21
CA GLU A 54 8.86 -5.45 -5.14
C GLU A 54 9.43 -4.12 -4.64
N ILE A 55 9.73 -3.17 -5.52
CA ILE A 55 10.17 -1.82 -5.13
C ILE A 55 9.09 -1.12 -4.28
N ARG A 56 7.83 -1.19 -4.71
CA ARG A 56 6.70 -0.61 -3.96
C ARG A 56 6.46 -1.33 -2.63
N ARG A 57 6.67 -2.65 -2.58
CA ARG A 57 6.60 -3.45 -1.35
C ARG A 57 7.67 -3.00 -0.34
N GLU A 58 8.93 -2.87 -0.78
CA GLU A 58 9.99 -2.35 0.07
C GLU A 58 9.63 -1.00 0.68
N ARG A 59 9.14 -0.08 -0.17
CA ARG A 59 8.73 1.23 0.29
C ARG A 59 7.58 1.16 1.30
N THR A 60 6.61 0.29 1.07
CA THR A 60 5.47 0.11 1.96
C THR A 60 5.89 -0.41 3.34
N ILE A 61 6.82 -1.38 3.37
CA ILE A 61 7.32 -1.97 4.62
C ILE A 61 8.19 -0.99 5.38
N GLU A 62 9.16 -0.37 4.70
CA GLU A 62 10.13 0.52 5.33
C GLU A 62 9.52 1.81 5.87
N LEU A 63 8.46 2.32 5.25
CA LEU A 63 7.76 3.53 5.67
C LEU A 63 6.43 3.22 6.38
N ALA A 64 6.29 1.99 6.90
CA ALA A 64 5.12 1.61 7.67
C ALA A 64 4.95 2.55 8.88
N PHE A 65 3.70 2.99 9.12
CA PHE A 65 3.33 3.94 10.17
C PHE A 65 3.89 5.38 10.04
N GLU A 66 4.56 5.70 8.92
CA GLU A 66 5.05 7.07 8.66
C GLU A 66 4.05 7.95 7.88
N GLY A 67 2.85 7.45 7.61
CA GLY A 67 1.76 8.20 6.96
C GLY A 67 1.83 8.25 5.42
N PHE A 68 2.84 7.68 4.77
CA PHE A 68 3.04 7.78 3.32
C PHE A 68 2.11 6.87 2.50
N ARG A 69 1.57 5.80 3.07
CA ARG A 69 0.83 4.77 2.31
C ARG A 69 -0.32 5.33 1.48
N ARG A 70 -1.13 6.24 2.04
CA ARG A 70 -2.26 6.83 1.34
C ARG A 70 -1.85 7.60 0.09
N ASP A 71 -0.81 8.41 0.21
CA ASP A 71 -0.32 9.23 -0.90
C ASP A 71 0.37 8.37 -1.96
N ASP A 72 1.12 7.35 -1.54
CA ASP A 72 1.71 6.37 -2.44
C ASP A 72 0.64 5.65 -3.28
N LEU A 73 -0.42 5.13 -2.67
CA LEU A 73 -1.52 4.46 -3.38
C LEU A 73 -2.24 5.40 -4.37
N ARG A 74 -2.40 6.68 -4.01
CA ARG A 74 -3.00 7.67 -4.91
C ARG A 74 -2.10 7.98 -6.10
N ARG A 75 -0.80 8.23 -5.89
CA ARG A 75 0.13 8.51 -6.99
C ARG A 75 0.41 7.29 -7.88
N TRP A 76 0.36 6.07 -7.32
CA TRP A 76 0.48 4.83 -8.07
C TRP A 76 -0.80 4.45 -8.84
N LYS A 77 -1.91 5.13 -8.57
CA LYS A 77 -3.23 4.81 -9.13
C LYS A 77 -3.69 3.39 -8.81
N THR A 78 -3.46 2.95 -7.57
CA THR A 78 -3.87 1.63 -7.06
C THR A 78 -4.81 1.73 -5.86
N ALA A 79 -5.20 2.95 -5.47
CA ALA A 79 -6.02 3.16 -4.30
C ALA A 79 -7.42 2.53 -4.40
N GLU A 80 -8.02 2.51 -5.61
CA GLU A 80 -9.33 1.89 -5.84
C GLU A 80 -9.35 0.37 -5.67
N THR A 81 -8.19 -0.29 -5.68
CA THR A 81 -8.07 -1.73 -5.44
C THR A 81 -7.55 -2.06 -4.05
N GLU A 82 -6.60 -1.25 -3.57
CA GLU A 82 -5.89 -1.52 -2.31
C GLU A 82 -6.64 -1.01 -1.07
N LEU A 83 -7.49 0.03 -1.21
CA LEU A 83 -8.18 0.65 -0.07
C LEU A 83 -9.58 0.12 0.19
N ILE A 84 -10.17 -0.64 -0.73
CA ILE A 84 -11.55 -1.13 -0.60
C ILE A 84 -11.67 -2.50 0.09
N GLY A 85 -10.56 -3.20 0.29
CA GLY A 85 -10.55 -4.49 0.98
C GLY A 85 -10.84 -4.35 2.48
N ALA A 86 -11.36 -5.40 3.10
CA ALA A 86 -11.51 -5.45 4.56
C ALA A 86 -10.17 -5.25 5.29
N ILE A 87 -10.18 -4.53 6.39
CA ILE A 87 -9.02 -4.49 7.29
C ILE A 87 -9.04 -5.75 8.14
N LYS A 88 -7.98 -6.52 8.01
CA LYS A 88 -7.81 -7.78 8.74
C LYS A 88 -6.85 -7.60 9.90
N GLY A 89 -7.17 -8.21 11.01
CA GLY A 89 -6.33 -8.29 12.19
C GLY A 89 -5.52 -9.59 12.25
N ILE A 90 -5.32 -10.10 13.45
CA ILE A 90 -4.57 -11.34 13.69
C ILE A 90 -5.36 -12.55 13.17
N LYS A 91 -4.64 -13.63 12.89
CA LYS A 91 -5.27 -14.93 12.61
C LYS A 91 -5.77 -15.52 13.93
N LEU A 92 -7.07 -15.74 14.02
CA LEU A 92 -7.71 -16.34 15.17
C LEU A 92 -7.90 -17.84 14.97
N LYS A 93 -8.63 -18.23 13.95
CA LYS A 93 -8.96 -19.64 13.67
C LYS A 93 -7.70 -20.45 13.32
N GLY A 94 -7.49 -21.53 14.07
CA GLY A 94 -6.31 -22.40 13.94
C GLY A 94 -5.02 -21.78 14.52
N SER A 95 -5.14 -20.84 15.44
CA SER A 95 -4.03 -20.24 16.20
C SER A 95 -4.22 -20.44 17.71
N GLU A 96 -3.23 -20.04 18.51
CA GLU A 96 -3.34 -20.03 19.98
C GLU A 96 -4.46 -19.10 20.51
N TYR A 97 -4.94 -18.19 19.66
CA TYR A 97 -5.99 -17.22 19.99
C TYR A 97 -7.41 -17.70 19.62
N GLU A 98 -7.58 -18.95 19.16
CA GLU A 98 -8.87 -19.48 18.72
C GLU A 98 -9.92 -19.52 19.84
N ASN A 99 -9.48 -19.65 21.08
CA ASN A 99 -10.34 -19.75 22.26
C ASN A 99 -10.54 -18.41 23.01
N LEU A 100 -10.20 -17.27 22.39
CA LEU A 100 -10.49 -15.98 23.00
C LEU A 100 -12.01 -15.77 23.09
N ASP A 101 -12.50 -15.27 24.22
CA ASP A 101 -13.92 -15.03 24.50
C ASP A 101 -14.62 -14.18 23.44
N VAL A 102 -13.87 -13.29 22.76
CA VAL A 102 -14.35 -12.46 21.62
C VAL A 102 -14.94 -13.33 20.49
N LEU A 103 -14.45 -14.56 20.30
CA LEU A 103 -14.97 -15.50 19.30
C LEU A 103 -16.19 -16.27 19.79
N ASN A 104 -16.34 -16.42 21.10
CA ASN A 104 -17.40 -17.21 21.72
C ASN A 104 -18.73 -16.43 21.88
N GLU A 105 -18.72 -15.11 21.69
CA GLU A 105 -19.93 -14.27 21.75
C GLU A 105 -20.85 -14.40 20.53
N GLY A 106 -20.65 -15.42 19.69
CA GLY A 106 -21.59 -15.80 18.65
C GLY A 106 -21.75 -14.79 17.50
N ASN A 107 -20.71 -14.02 17.20
CA ASN A 107 -20.66 -13.12 16.04
C ASN A 107 -20.25 -13.89 14.77
N PRO A 108 -21.21 -14.46 14.02
CA PRO A 108 -20.91 -15.06 12.72
C PRO A 108 -20.45 -13.94 11.78
N GLY A 109 -19.23 -14.06 11.26
CA GLY A 109 -18.66 -13.04 10.36
C GLY A 109 -17.52 -12.22 10.96
N LEU A 110 -17.12 -12.53 12.21
CA LEU A 110 -15.96 -11.88 12.83
C LEU A 110 -14.63 -12.26 12.16
N THR A 111 -14.56 -13.39 11.49
CA THR A 111 -13.37 -13.86 10.75
C THR A 111 -13.66 -14.10 9.29
N ASP A 112 -12.64 -13.90 8.44
CA ASP A 112 -12.71 -14.30 7.05
C ASP A 112 -12.57 -15.83 6.88
N GLU A 113 -12.64 -16.30 5.62
CA GLU A 113 -12.50 -17.71 5.26
C GLU A 113 -11.17 -18.34 5.68
N ASN A 114 -10.11 -17.54 5.82
CA ASN A 114 -8.78 -17.94 6.23
C ASN A 114 -8.56 -17.85 7.75
N GLY A 115 -9.57 -17.40 8.49
CA GLY A 115 -9.56 -17.29 9.94
C GLY A 115 -8.92 -16.01 10.48
N PHE A 116 -8.75 -14.97 9.66
CA PHE A 116 -8.29 -13.65 10.12
C PHE A 116 -9.45 -12.83 10.66
N LEU A 117 -9.23 -12.16 11.79
CA LEU A 117 -10.18 -11.21 12.34
C LEU A 117 -10.49 -10.09 11.35
N ILE A 118 -11.77 -9.82 11.09
CA ILE A 118 -12.21 -8.67 10.32
C ILE A 118 -12.39 -7.49 11.28
N VAL A 119 -11.45 -6.54 11.21
CA VAL A 119 -11.49 -5.32 12.04
C VAL A 119 -12.45 -4.30 11.45
N GLU A 120 -12.44 -4.16 10.13
CA GLU A 120 -13.38 -3.33 9.40
C GLU A 120 -13.78 -4.04 8.10
N PRO A 121 -15.08 -4.29 7.89
CA PRO A 121 -15.57 -4.98 6.71
C PRO A 121 -15.44 -4.12 5.45
N ALA A 122 -15.31 -4.78 4.30
CA ALA A 122 -15.09 -4.11 3.01
C ALA A 122 -16.23 -3.18 2.61
N GLU A 123 -17.47 -3.49 2.99
CA GLU A 123 -18.65 -2.67 2.69
C GLU A 123 -18.61 -1.26 3.30
N ASN A 124 -17.85 -1.06 4.37
CA ASN A 124 -17.65 0.24 4.99
C ASN A 124 -16.57 1.07 4.28
N ARG A 125 -15.87 0.49 3.32
CA ARG A 125 -14.73 1.10 2.65
C ARG A 125 -15.06 1.40 1.21
N ASN A 126 -14.94 2.67 0.85
CA ASN A 126 -15.29 3.13 -0.49
C ASN A 126 -14.21 4.05 -1.07
N PHE A 127 -13.85 3.79 -2.32
CA PHE A 127 -12.98 4.65 -3.10
C PHE A 127 -13.60 4.92 -4.47
N VAL A 128 -14.14 6.12 -4.64
CA VAL A 128 -14.80 6.55 -5.87
C VAL A 128 -13.81 7.18 -6.83
N THR A 129 -13.59 6.55 -7.98
CA THR A 129 -12.75 7.04 -9.07
C THR A 129 -13.57 7.93 -10.01
N PRO A 130 -13.08 9.08 -10.49
CA PRO A 130 -11.75 9.69 -10.20
C PRO A 130 -11.73 10.57 -8.94
N LYS A 131 -12.87 10.79 -8.30
CA LYS A 131 -13.09 11.75 -7.22
C LYS A 131 -12.02 11.67 -6.12
N HIS A 132 -11.80 10.50 -5.54
CA HIS A 132 -10.94 10.34 -4.38
C HIS A 132 -9.43 10.38 -4.69
N TYR A 133 -9.06 10.44 -5.97
CA TYR A 133 -7.67 10.74 -6.37
C TYR A 133 -7.31 12.22 -6.22
N TYR A 134 -8.29 13.09 -6.16
CA TYR A 134 -8.11 14.54 -6.08
C TYR A 134 -8.74 15.08 -4.80
N TYR A 135 -8.28 16.25 -4.38
CA TYR A 135 -8.97 17.02 -3.35
C TYR A 135 -9.95 17.99 -4.00
N SER A 136 -11.06 18.27 -3.33
CA SER A 136 -11.97 19.35 -3.72
C SER A 136 -11.24 20.69 -3.60
N LEU A 137 -11.46 21.58 -4.56
CA LEU A 137 -11.18 22.99 -4.36
C LEU A 137 -12.25 23.56 -3.42
N PRO A 138 -11.87 24.40 -2.43
CA PRO A 138 -12.83 25.04 -1.57
C PRO A 138 -13.85 25.86 -2.38
N LEU A 139 -15.13 25.78 -2.01
CA LEU A 139 -16.21 26.48 -2.75
C LEU A 139 -16.00 27.98 -2.73
N ASP A 140 -15.55 28.54 -1.61
CA ASP A 140 -15.30 29.98 -1.48
C ASP A 140 -14.23 30.46 -2.46
N GLU A 141 -13.19 29.65 -2.70
CA GLU A 141 -12.16 29.98 -3.69
C GLU A 141 -12.69 29.95 -5.13
N LEU A 142 -13.59 29.02 -5.44
CA LEU A 142 -14.25 28.98 -6.75
C LEU A 142 -15.17 30.19 -6.97
N TYR A 143 -15.83 30.71 -5.92
CA TYR A 143 -16.62 31.93 -6.00
C TYR A 143 -15.76 33.18 -6.17
N LEU A 144 -14.65 33.25 -5.45
CA LEU A 144 -13.73 34.41 -5.52
C LEU A 144 -12.96 34.47 -6.83
N ASN A 145 -12.62 33.32 -7.41
CA ASN A 145 -11.88 33.24 -8.66
C ASN A 145 -12.53 32.23 -9.64
N PRO A 146 -13.45 32.67 -10.50
CA PRO A 146 -14.13 31.81 -11.48
C PRO A 146 -13.17 31.10 -12.46
N ASN A 147 -11.93 31.56 -12.61
CA ASN A 147 -10.93 30.88 -13.45
C ASN A 147 -10.47 29.53 -12.89
N LEU A 148 -10.76 29.23 -11.62
CA LEU A 148 -10.50 27.94 -11.01
C LEU A 148 -11.57 26.88 -11.37
N ALA A 149 -12.69 27.29 -11.94
CA ALA A 149 -13.75 26.36 -12.37
C ALA A 149 -13.36 25.60 -13.66
N PRO A 150 -13.83 24.34 -13.83
CA PRO A 150 -14.60 23.56 -12.87
C PRO A 150 -13.75 23.02 -11.72
N ASN A 151 -14.40 22.54 -10.65
CA ASN A 151 -13.73 21.80 -9.60
C ASN A 151 -13.02 20.53 -10.13
N ASN A 152 -12.18 19.90 -9.32
CA ASN A 152 -11.53 18.66 -9.69
C ASN A 152 -12.55 17.54 -10.01
N PRO A 153 -12.19 16.58 -10.90
CA PRO A 153 -13.14 15.57 -11.38
C PRO A 153 -13.87 14.82 -10.26
N GLY A 154 -15.20 14.85 -10.33
CA GLY A 154 -16.07 14.18 -9.37
C GLY A 154 -16.48 14.99 -8.13
N TRP A 155 -16.00 16.24 -8.03
CA TRP A 155 -16.36 17.20 -6.97
C TRP A 155 -17.32 18.27 -7.45
#